data_4d0149ebe92cb12cbbdeea5ea8ac50ac
#
_entry.id   4d0149ebe92cb12cbbdeea5ea8ac50ac
#
_cell.length_a   1.000
_cell.length_b   1.000
_cell.length_c   1.000
_cell.angle_alpha   90.00
_cell.angle_beta   90.00
_cell.angle_gamma   90.00
#
_symmetry.space_group_name_H-M   'P 1'
#
loop_
_entity.id
_entity.type
_entity.pdbx_description
1 polymer ?
#
loop_
_entity_poly.entity_id
_entity_poly.type
_entity_poly.pdbx_seq_one_letter_code
_entity_poly.pdbx_strand_id
1 'polypeptide(L)'
;MKLYIIQNLNSHWKNNSSKNIITKLAHKFNLEIPQYKETGKPILNTGYISISHSNQFLVVIYSNQPIGIDCEIIRPIQQSLIDKLKLDKLNPILDWCKRESVIKLLDDKSYLLKKELNEYYFETVSFNPLLCIVLASNKAIPTIEIIHLDSELNFINLTQ
;
A
#
# COMPACT_ATOMS: atom_id res chain seq x y z
N MET A 1 -12.99 1.36 -6.66
CA MET A 1 -11.66 1.81 -6.18
C MET A 1 -10.66 1.77 -7.30
N LYS A 2 -9.62 2.64 -7.25
CA LYS A 2 -8.52 2.60 -8.22
C LYS A 2 -7.21 2.40 -7.49
N LEU A 3 -6.49 1.33 -7.83
CA LEU A 3 -5.17 0.99 -7.33
C LEU A 3 -4.14 1.22 -8.43
N TYR A 4 -3.22 2.13 -8.19
CA TYR A 4 -2.09 2.41 -9.06
C TYR A 4 -0.85 1.70 -8.53
N ILE A 5 -0.23 0.88 -9.37
CA ILE A 5 1.04 0.20 -9.08
C ILE A 5 2.08 0.79 -10.02
N ILE A 6 3.04 1.53 -9.45
CA ILE A 6 4.11 2.20 -10.17
C ILE A 6 5.40 1.41 -9.92
N GLN A 7 6.06 0.95 -10.97
CA GLN A 7 7.27 0.14 -10.88
C GLN A 7 8.47 0.81 -11.57
N ASN A 8 9.65 0.20 -11.43
CA ASN A 8 10.92 0.67 -12.00
C ASN A 8 11.38 2.02 -11.45
N LEU A 9 11.01 2.34 -10.23
CA LEU A 9 11.52 3.50 -9.53
C LEU A 9 13.00 3.25 -9.20
N ASN A 10 13.86 4.18 -9.57
CA ASN A 10 15.28 4.08 -9.26
C ASN A 10 15.54 4.26 -7.75
N SER A 11 16.71 3.83 -7.27
CA SER A 11 17.05 3.82 -5.83
C SER A 11 17.05 5.21 -5.16
N HIS A 12 17.06 6.29 -5.92
CA HIS A 12 17.12 7.67 -5.42
C HIS A 12 15.75 8.33 -5.19
N TRP A 13 14.65 7.65 -5.49
CA TRP A 13 13.32 8.24 -5.40
C TRP A 13 12.77 8.42 -3.98
N LYS A 14 13.43 7.85 -2.96
CA LYS A 14 12.90 7.69 -1.59
C LYS A 14 12.65 8.98 -0.80
N ASN A 15 13.23 10.13 -1.15
CA ASN A 15 13.04 11.36 -0.38
C ASN A 15 12.42 12.46 -1.27
N ASN A 16 11.27 13.00 -0.88
CA ASN A 16 10.45 13.98 -1.62
C ASN A 16 9.92 13.52 -2.99
N SER A 17 10.44 12.43 -3.56
CA SER A 17 10.06 11.95 -4.88
C SER A 17 8.68 11.29 -4.88
N SER A 18 8.29 10.58 -3.81
CA SER A 18 6.96 9.95 -3.74
C SER A 18 5.83 10.97 -3.81
N LYS A 19 5.95 12.11 -3.10
CA LYS A 19 4.96 13.19 -3.16
C LYS A 19 4.87 13.78 -4.57
N ASN A 20 6.02 13.99 -5.23
CA ASN A 20 6.07 14.49 -6.60
C ASN A 20 5.43 13.51 -7.59
N ILE A 21 5.71 12.19 -7.45
CA ILE A 21 5.11 11.16 -8.29
C ILE A 21 3.59 11.13 -8.08
N ILE A 22 3.13 11.20 -6.83
CA ILE A 22 1.70 11.21 -6.49
C ILE A 22 1.01 12.46 -7.04
N THR A 23 1.67 13.62 -6.97
CA THR A 23 1.15 14.86 -7.58
C THR A 23 1.03 14.72 -9.10
N LYS A 24 2.05 14.20 -9.78
CA LYS A 24 2.00 13.92 -11.22
C LYS A 24 0.92 12.90 -11.57
N LEU A 25 0.77 11.83 -10.77
CA LEU A 25 -0.28 10.83 -10.91
C LEU A 25 -1.67 11.47 -10.80
N ALA A 26 -1.86 12.31 -9.79
CA ALA A 26 -3.13 13.01 -9.57
C ALA A 26 -3.48 13.91 -10.77
N HIS A 27 -2.54 14.69 -11.29
CA HIS A 27 -2.75 15.48 -12.51
C HIS A 27 -3.08 14.62 -13.72
N LYS A 28 -2.30 13.54 -13.97
CA LYS A 28 -2.49 12.67 -15.15
C LYS A 28 -3.87 12.00 -15.17
N PHE A 29 -4.38 11.59 -14.02
CA PHE A 29 -5.65 10.84 -13.90
C PHE A 29 -6.80 11.69 -13.39
N ASN A 30 -6.65 13.02 -13.33
CA ASN A 30 -7.66 13.96 -12.81
C ASN A 30 -8.19 13.56 -11.43
N LEU A 31 -7.25 13.26 -10.51
CA LEU A 31 -7.52 12.90 -9.13
C LEU A 31 -7.24 14.08 -8.21
N GLU A 32 -7.80 14.05 -7.01
CA GLU A 32 -7.49 15.02 -5.97
C GLU A 32 -6.04 14.85 -5.51
N ILE A 33 -5.30 15.97 -5.40
CA ILE A 33 -3.93 15.98 -4.87
C ILE A 33 -4.00 15.89 -3.35
N PRO A 34 -3.35 14.89 -2.73
CA PRO A 34 -3.42 14.72 -1.29
C PRO A 34 -2.68 15.83 -0.54
N GLN A 35 -3.28 16.25 0.56
CA GLN A 35 -2.60 16.97 1.63
C GLN A 35 -1.98 15.95 2.60
N TYR A 36 -1.09 16.40 3.47
CA TYR A 36 -0.40 15.50 4.40
C TYR A 36 -0.53 16.04 5.82
N LYS A 37 -0.96 15.17 6.75
CA LYS A 37 -0.91 15.47 8.18
C LYS A 37 0.52 15.63 8.68
N GLU A 38 0.72 16.15 9.88
CA GLU A 38 2.02 16.19 10.56
C GLU A 38 2.64 14.79 10.71
N THR A 39 1.82 13.75 10.89
CA THR A 39 2.24 12.34 10.93
C THR A 39 2.75 11.82 9.58
N GLY A 40 2.60 12.59 8.51
CA GLY A 40 2.92 12.18 7.13
C GLY A 40 1.79 11.40 6.44
N LYS A 41 0.66 11.14 7.11
CA LYS A 41 -0.49 10.45 6.52
C LYS A 41 -1.13 11.32 5.43
N PRO A 42 -1.30 10.78 4.19
CA PRO A 42 -2.02 11.49 3.14
C PRO A 42 -3.52 11.54 3.44
N ILE A 43 -4.14 12.66 3.11
CA ILE A 43 -5.58 12.91 3.25
C ILE A 43 -6.13 13.60 2.00
N LEU A 44 -7.40 13.36 1.71
CA LEU A 44 -8.17 14.04 0.67
C LEU A 44 -9.32 14.81 1.32
N ASN A 45 -9.83 15.86 0.64
CA ASN A 45 -11.07 16.53 1.05
C ASN A 45 -12.27 15.63 0.75
N THR A 46 -12.20 14.86 -0.35
CA THR A 46 -13.25 13.92 -0.75
C THR A 46 -12.67 12.52 -0.93
N GLY A 47 -13.19 11.57 -0.14
CA GLY A 47 -12.72 10.19 -0.21
C GLY A 47 -11.48 9.89 0.62
N TYR A 48 -10.79 8.82 0.27
CA TYR A 48 -9.67 8.26 1.03
C TYR A 48 -8.53 7.88 0.11
N ILE A 49 -7.32 8.05 0.62
CA ILE A 49 -6.09 7.65 -0.06
C ILE A 49 -5.21 6.88 0.92
N SER A 50 -4.55 5.84 0.43
CA SER A 50 -3.48 5.18 1.17
C SER A 50 -2.32 4.88 0.23
N ILE A 51 -1.11 4.91 0.77
CA ILE A 51 0.13 4.84 0.01
C ILE A 51 1.08 3.87 0.70
N SER A 52 1.73 3.02 -0.07
CA SER A 52 2.85 2.21 0.39
C SER A 52 3.93 2.12 -0.66
N HIS A 53 5.13 1.75 -0.23
CA HIS A 53 6.24 1.53 -1.15
C HIS A 53 7.17 0.46 -0.60
N SER A 54 7.70 -0.36 -1.49
CA SER A 54 8.74 -1.32 -1.18
C SER A 54 9.69 -1.45 -2.37
N ASN A 55 11.00 -1.30 -2.11
CA ASN A 55 12.05 -1.32 -3.13
C ASN A 55 11.73 -0.35 -4.29
N GLN A 56 11.53 -0.87 -5.50
CA GLN A 56 11.25 -0.11 -6.73
C GLN A 56 9.75 0.09 -7.01
N PHE A 57 8.89 -0.28 -6.07
CA PHE A 57 7.43 -0.18 -6.22
C PHE A 57 6.86 0.91 -5.33
N LEU A 58 5.93 1.67 -5.88
CA LEU A 58 5.02 2.57 -5.17
C LEU A 58 3.60 2.14 -5.48
N VAL A 59 2.79 1.93 -4.46
CA VAL A 59 1.37 1.60 -4.59
C VAL A 59 0.53 2.71 -3.98
N VAL A 60 -0.49 3.15 -4.71
CA VAL A 60 -1.39 4.23 -4.31
C VAL A 60 -2.82 3.79 -4.57
N ILE A 61 -3.67 3.84 -3.57
CA ILE A 61 -5.10 3.55 -3.71
C ILE A 61 -5.95 4.78 -3.42
N TYR A 62 -6.90 5.07 -4.31
CA TYR A 62 -7.96 6.05 -4.14
C TYR A 62 -9.29 5.32 -3.94
N SER A 63 -10.06 5.71 -2.92
CA SER A 63 -11.27 5.02 -2.48
C SER A 63 -12.35 5.98 -1.98
N ASN A 64 -13.60 5.56 -2.09
CA ASN A 64 -14.75 6.24 -1.50
C ASN A 64 -15.06 5.77 -0.05
N GLN A 65 -14.30 4.80 0.45
CA GLN A 65 -14.43 4.30 1.83
C GLN A 65 -13.06 4.22 2.50
N PRO A 66 -13.00 4.21 3.85
CA PRO A 66 -11.74 4.06 4.57
C PRO A 66 -10.95 2.85 4.08
N ILE A 67 -9.68 3.05 3.78
CA ILE A 67 -8.79 2.05 3.21
C ILE A 67 -7.36 2.25 3.70
N GLY A 68 -6.68 1.16 3.99
CA GLY A 68 -5.24 1.13 4.19
C GLY A 68 -4.60 0.16 3.21
N ILE A 69 -3.41 0.47 2.74
CA ILE A 69 -2.64 -0.41 1.84
C ILE A 69 -1.23 -0.58 2.35
N ASP A 70 -0.73 -1.80 2.27
CA ASP A 70 0.69 -2.07 2.43
C ASP A 70 1.23 -2.92 1.30
N CYS A 71 2.52 -2.74 0.99
CA CYS A 71 3.23 -3.58 0.04
C CYS A 71 4.65 -3.87 0.51
N GLU A 72 5.07 -5.12 0.36
CA GLU A 72 6.42 -5.56 0.69
C GLU A 72 6.97 -6.54 -0.34
N ILE A 73 8.27 -6.43 -0.60
CA ILE A 73 8.97 -7.46 -1.38
C ILE A 73 9.00 -8.75 -0.56
N ILE A 74 8.61 -9.86 -1.19
CA ILE A 74 8.67 -11.18 -0.58
C ILE A 74 10.13 -11.59 -0.45
N ARG A 75 10.60 -11.71 0.78
CA ARG A 75 11.97 -12.04 1.14
C ARG A 75 12.02 -12.76 2.49
N PRO A 76 13.06 -13.51 2.80
CA PRO A 76 13.25 -14.03 4.14
C PRO A 76 13.27 -12.91 5.19
N ILE A 77 12.51 -13.09 6.28
CA ILE A 77 12.53 -12.22 7.46
C ILE A 77 13.39 -12.88 8.53
N GLN A 78 14.18 -12.09 9.25
CA GLN A 78 14.97 -12.59 10.37
C GLN A 78 14.06 -13.18 11.45
N GLN A 79 14.41 -14.37 11.95
CA GLN A 79 13.63 -15.09 12.97
C GLN A 79 13.39 -14.23 14.21
N SER A 80 14.38 -13.45 14.65
CA SER A 80 14.26 -12.55 15.80
C SER A 80 13.15 -11.50 15.61
N LEU A 81 12.90 -11.04 14.38
CA LEU A 81 11.82 -10.08 14.08
C LEU A 81 10.45 -10.78 14.07
N ILE A 82 10.39 -12.01 13.51
CA ILE A 82 9.19 -12.84 13.55
C ILE A 82 8.75 -13.08 15.00
N ASP A 83 9.70 -13.47 15.86
CA ASP A 83 9.43 -13.76 17.27
C ASP A 83 9.05 -12.50 18.06
N LYS A 84 9.76 -11.39 17.85
CA LYS A 84 9.50 -10.10 18.50
C LYS A 84 8.09 -9.57 18.19
N LEU A 85 7.68 -9.63 16.94
CA LEU A 85 6.39 -9.16 16.47
C LEU A 85 5.31 -10.22 16.52
N LYS A 86 5.67 -11.47 16.86
CA LYS A 86 4.75 -12.62 16.88
C LYS A 86 4.03 -12.80 15.55
N LEU A 87 4.79 -12.65 14.44
CA LEU A 87 4.24 -12.84 13.09
C LEU A 87 3.92 -14.32 12.82
N ASP A 88 3.03 -14.55 11.87
CA ASP A 88 2.78 -15.89 11.35
C ASP A 88 4.08 -16.48 10.77
N LYS A 89 4.50 -17.64 11.28
CA LYS A 89 5.75 -18.29 10.87
C LYS A 89 5.69 -18.84 9.44
N LEU A 90 4.51 -19.17 8.94
CA LEU A 90 4.32 -19.70 7.58
C LEU A 90 4.29 -18.59 6.54
N ASN A 91 3.68 -17.44 6.87
CA ASN A 91 3.49 -16.32 5.95
C ASN A 91 3.83 -14.97 6.61
N PRO A 92 5.07 -14.76 7.10
CA PRO A 92 5.39 -13.59 7.91
C PRO A 92 5.28 -12.26 7.17
N ILE A 93 5.56 -12.21 5.86
CA ILE A 93 5.38 -11.01 5.04
C ILE A 93 3.90 -10.66 4.90
N LEU A 94 3.05 -11.65 4.66
CA LEU A 94 1.61 -11.42 4.53
C LEU A 94 1.01 -10.90 5.85
N ASP A 95 1.40 -11.49 6.99
CA ASP A 95 0.94 -11.03 8.31
C ASP A 95 1.45 -9.61 8.61
N TRP A 96 2.71 -9.32 8.27
CA TRP A 96 3.27 -7.97 8.36
C TRP A 96 2.44 -6.98 7.53
N CYS A 97 2.22 -7.25 6.24
CA CYS A 97 1.44 -6.39 5.35
C CYS A 97 0.00 -6.17 5.85
N LYS A 98 -0.65 -7.20 6.43
CA LYS A 98 -1.98 -7.04 7.03
C LYS A 98 -1.95 -6.04 8.18
N ARG A 99 -0.99 -6.13 9.09
CA ARG A 99 -0.87 -5.21 10.23
C ARG A 99 -0.56 -3.79 9.78
N GLU A 100 0.41 -3.62 8.87
CA GLU A 100 0.79 -2.31 8.32
C GLU A 100 -0.38 -1.67 7.55
N SER A 101 -1.17 -2.46 6.80
CA SER A 101 -2.36 -1.91 6.13
C SER A 101 -3.42 -1.44 7.12
N VAL A 102 -3.62 -2.12 8.26
CA VAL A 102 -4.52 -1.66 9.34
C VAL A 102 -3.96 -0.41 10.04
N ILE A 103 -2.65 -0.35 10.29
CA ILE A 103 -2.00 0.86 10.84
C ILE A 103 -2.26 2.06 9.94
N LYS A 104 -2.12 1.91 8.62
CA LYS A 104 -2.38 2.98 7.65
C LYS A 104 -3.85 3.35 7.55
N LEU A 105 -4.76 2.38 7.72
CA LEU A 105 -6.19 2.62 7.79
C LEU A 105 -6.55 3.52 8.98
N LEU A 106 -6.05 3.17 10.17
CA LEU A 106 -6.44 3.79 11.45
C LEU A 106 -5.54 4.93 11.90
N ASP A 107 -4.32 5.04 11.36
CA ASP A 107 -3.25 5.93 11.85
C ASP A 107 -2.79 5.54 13.28
N ASP A 108 -2.79 4.23 13.59
CA ASP A 108 -2.49 3.70 14.92
C ASP A 108 -1.44 2.58 14.86
N LYS A 109 -0.23 2.87 15.35
CA LYS A 109 0.91 1.95 15.35
C LYS A 109 0.78 0.79 16.35
N SER A 110 -0.16 0.83 17.29
CA SER A 110 -0.37 -0.24 18.27
C SER A 110 -0.75 -1.57 17.60
N TYR A 111 -1.34 -1.51 16.41
CA TYR A 111 -1.73 -2.68 15.62
C TYR A 111 -0.55 -3.54 15.14
N LEU A 112 0.69 -3.03 15.17
CA LEU A 112 1.87 -3.83 14.81
C LEU A 112 2.04 -5.08 15.69
N LEU A 113 1.61 -5.00 16.96
CA LEU A 113 1.71 -6.10 17.94
C LEU A 113 0.39 -6.87 18.12
N LYS A 114 -0.68 -6.46 17.45
CA LYS A 114 -2.00 -7.08 17.59
C LYS A 114 -2.03 -8.39 16.82
N LYS A 115 -2.42 -9.48 17.49
CA LYS A 115 -2.47 -10.83 16.87
C LYS A 115 -3.72 -11.05 16.01
N GLU A 116 -4.85 -10.50 16.45
CA GLU A 116 -6.15 -10.75 15.85
C GLU A 116 -6.63 -9.49 15.15
N LEU A 117 -6.97 -9.64 13.88
CA LEU A 117 -7.44 -8.59 12.98
C LEU A 117 -8.77 -8.97 12.34
N ASN A 118 -9.58 -9.81 13.04
CA ASN A 118 -10.82 -10.39 12.51
C ASN A 118 -11.93 -9.36 12.25
N GLU A 119 -11.77 -8.15 12.76
CA GLU A 119 -12.70 -7.02 12.55
C GLU A 119 -12.51 -6.29 11.23
N TYR A 120 -11.45 -6.68 10.44
CA TYR A 120 -11.12 -6.05 9.17
C TYR A 120 -11.31 -7.00 8.00
N TYR A 121 -11.70 -6.43 6.87
CA TYR A 121 -11.70 -7.09 5.57
C TYR A 121 -10.34 -6.88 4.91
N PHE A 122 -9.77 -7.95 4.36
CA PHE A 122 -8.51 -7.92 3.66
C PHE A 122 -8.67 -8.38 2.21
N GLU A 123 -7.96 -7.71 1.32
CA GLU A 123 -7.79 -8.12 -0.07
C GLU A 123 -6.30 -8.21 -0.38
N THR A 124 -5.87 -9.34 -0.94
CA THR A 124 -4.49 -9.52 -1.41
C THR A 124 -4.47 -9.38 -2.93
N VAL A 125 -3.69 -8.44 -3.41
CA VAL A 125 -3.58 -8.17 -4.84
C VAL A 125 -2.41 -8.98 -5.41
N SER A 126 -2.74 -9.92 -6.31
CA SER A 126 -1.74 -10.69 -7.07
C SER A 126 -1.30 -9.86 -8.27
N PHE A 127 -0.06 -9.37 -8.24
CA PHE A 127 0.52 -8.59 -9.33
C PHE A 127 1.85 -9.19 -9.80
N ASN A 128 2.74 -9.46 -8.87
CA ASN A 128 4.08 -9.95 -9.11
C ASN A 128 4.39 -10.99 -8.02
N PRO A 129 4.92 -12.16 -8.34
CA PRO A 129 5.19 -13.20 -7.34
C PRO A 129 6.21 -12.79 -6.26
N LEU A 130 6.95 -11.69 -6.50
CA LEU A 130 7.91 -11.13 -5.55
C LEU A 130 7.34 -9.98 -4.70
N LEU A 131 6.09 -9.58 -4.92
CA LEU A 131 5.47 -8.45 -4.23
C LEU A 131 4.17 -8.88 -3.53
N CYS A 132 4.14 -8.73 -2.22
CA CYS A 132 2.93 -8.86 -1.43
C CYS A 132 2.25 -7.48 -1.33
N ILE A 133 1.01 -7.37 -1.77
CA ILE A 133 0.18 -6.15 -1.62
C ILE A 133 -1.07 -6.53 -0.86
N VAL A 134 -1.36 -5.84 0.24
CA VAL A 134 -2.54 -6.09 1.06
C VAL A 134 -3.28 -4.78 1.30
N LEU A 135 -4.60 -4.84 1.10
CA LEU A 135 -5.54 -3.80 1.48
C LEU A 135 -6.27 -4.21 2.75
N ALA A 136 -6.57 -3.23 3.60
CA ALA A 136 -7.42 -3.40 4.79
C ALA A 136 -8.53 -2.35 4.80
N SER A 137 -9.74 -2.77 5.19
CA SER A 137 -10.88 -1.88 5.39
C SER A 137 -11.75 -2.39 6.54
N ASN A 138 -12.51 -1.51 7.18
CA ASN A 138 -13.55 -1.88 8.15
C ASN A 138 -14.90 -2.23 7.49
N LYS A 139 -14.96 -2.26 6.16
CA LYS A 139 -16.11 -2.65 5.33
C LYS A 139 -15.65 -3.58 4.23
N ALA A 140 -16.57 -4.34 3.65
CA ALA A 140 -16.27 -5.18 2.48
C ALA A 140 -15.60 -4.34 1.38
N ILE A 141 -14.51 -4.86 0.84
CA ILE A 141 -13.70 -4.20 -0.19
C ILE A 141 -14.40 -4.43 -1.54
N PRO A 142 -14.83 -3.37 -2.25
CA PRO A 142 -15.46 -3.51 -3.55
C PRO A 142 -14.43 -3.84 -4.63
N THR A 143 -14.89 -4.11 -5.83
CA THR A 143 -14.04 -4.35 -7.00
C THR A 143 -12.99 -3.26 -7.16
N ILE A 144 -11.74 -3.69 -7.39
CA ILE A 144 -10.57 -2.85 -7.54
C ILE A 144 -10.19 -2.81 -9.02
N GLU A 145 -10.13 -1.62 -9.58
CA GLU A 145 -9.49 -1.37 -10.87
C GLU A 145 -7.99 -1.19 -10.64
N ILE A 146 -7.17 -2.09 -11.21
CA ILE A 146 -5.72 -2.07 -11.05
C ILE A 146 -5.09 -1.43 -12.28
N ILE A 147 -4.27 -0.42 -12.07
CA ILE A 147 -3.61 0.37 -13.12
C ILE A 147 -2.10 0.26 -12.92
N HIS A 148 -1.41 -0.29 -13.91
CA HIS A 148 0.04 -0.53 -13.88
C HIS A 148 0.77 0.55 -14.66
N LEU A 149 1.78 1.15 -14.04
CA LEU A 149 2.51 2.28 -14.59
C LEU A 149 4.03 2.08 -14.40
N ASP A 150 4.81 2.62 -15.32
CA ASP A 150 6.26 2.80 -15.15
C ASP A 150 6.59 4.06 -14.33
N SER A 151 7.86 4.34 -14.14
CA SER A 151 8.35 5.52 -13.41
C SER A 151 7.98 6.85 -14.05
N GLU A 152 7.66 6.87 -15.35
CA GLU A 152 7.20 8.05 -16.10
C GLU A 152 5.67 8.12 -16.18
N LEU A 153 4.99 7.21 -15.43
CA LEU A 153 3.54 7.05 -15.37
C LEU A 153 2.91 6.60 -16.71
N ASN A 154 3.66 5.96 -17.60
CA ASN A 154 3.08 5.32 -18.79
C ASN A 154 2.46 3.98 -18.43
N PHE A 155 1.39 3.61 -19.12
CA PHE A 155 0.76 2.31 -18.92
C PHE A 155 1.71 1.17 -19.30
N ILE A 156 1.77 0.17 -18.43
CA ILE A 156 2.48 -1.08 -18.71
C ILE A 156 1.43 -2.12 -19.11
N ASN A 157 1.50 -2.58 -20.35
CA ASN A 157 0.74 -3.72 -20.78
C ASN A 157 1.40 -4.98 -20.22
N LEU A 158 0.75 -5.60 -19.23
CA LEU A 158 1.14 -6.94 -18.81
C LEU A 158 0.65 -7.89 -19.88
N THR A 159 1.51 -8.21 -20.86
CA THR A 159 1.29 -9.39 -21.67
C THR A 159 1.32 -10.60 -20.74
N GLN A 160 0.18 -11.27 -20.64
CA GLN A 160 0.01 -12.54 -19.94
C GLN A 160 0.93 -13.60 -20.48
#